data_5d6121720aa41f3b4ca912c4d538f599
#
_entry.id   5d6121720aa41f3b4ca912c4d538f599
#
_cell.length_a   1.000
_cell.length_b   1.000
_cell.length_c   1.000
_cell.angle_alpha   90.00
_cell.angle_beta   90.00
_cell.angle_gamma   90.00
#
_symmetry.space_group_name_H-M   'P 1'
#
loop_
_entity.id
_entity.type
_entity.pdbx_description
1 polymer ?
#
loop_
_entity_poly.entity_id
_entity_poly.type
_entity_poly.pdbx_seq_one_letter_code
_entity_poly.pdbx_strand_id
1 'polypeptide(L)'
;IRPPFSPLFGHCAAPLGWLGVFAAALLLTFIAKPAAADLARSVLWSGAAISLWFTGAYAVYMRLSWLSHSGGVYGIAFRRGARLYTAAIPDRKMVMLTTGRNIFQRFSGMCDITLSIAGRKKFRLRNIPCADVRAEITDPGSAP
;
A
#
# COMPACT_ATOMS: atom_id res chain seq x y z
N ILE A 1 -0.93 14.31 -3.68
CA ILE A 1 -0.49 13.01 -4.24
C ILE A 1 -1.21 11.89 -3.51
N ARG A 2 -1.76 10.93 -4.24
CA ARG A 2 -2.41 9.74 -3.67
C ARG A 2 -1.77 8.47 -4.23
N PRO A 3 -1.71 7.38 -3.45
CA PRO A 3 -1.23 6.10 -3.96
C PRO A 3 -2.14 5.63 -5.12
N PRO A 4 -1.60 5.24 -6.28
CA PRO A 4 -2.39 4.74 -7.39
C PRO A 4 -2.86 3.30 -7.18
N PHE A 5 -3.83 2.86 -7.99
CA PHE A 5 -4.35 1.47 -7.92
C PHE A 5 -3.38 0.42 -8.48
N SER A 6 -2.42 0.83 -9.33
CA SER A 6 -1.48 -0.10 -9.98
C SER A 6 -0.69 -1.02 -9.03
N PRO A 7 -0.25 -0.60 -7.82
CA PRO A 7 0.46 -1.49 -6.90
C PRO A 7 -0.42 -2.51 -6.18
N LEU A 8 -1.74 -2.51 -6.45
CA LEU A 8 -2.67 -3.46 -5.85
C LEU A 8 -2.24 -4.91 -6.13
N PHE A 9 -1.79 -5.19 -7.35
CA PHE A 9 -1.24 -6.49 -7.72
C PHE A 9 -0.01 -6.87 -6.89
N GLY A 10 0.91 -5.94 -6.65
CA GLY A 10 2.09 -6.19 -5.81
C GLY A 10 1.75 -6.48 -4.35
N HIS A 11 0.71 -5.82 -3.80
CA HIS A 11 0.25 -6.07 -2.43
C HIS A 11 -0.55 -7.35 -2.28
N CYS A 12 -1.29 -7.73 -3.33
CA CYS A 12 -2.09 -8.94 -3.37
C CYS A 12 -1.34 -10.13 -3.98
N ALA A 13 -0.11 -9.95 -4.47
CA ALA A 13 0.67 -11.03 -5.09
C ALA A 13 0.88 -12.21 -4.14
N ALA A 14 1.20 -11.97 -2.86
CA ALA A 14 1.35 -13.03 -1.87
C ALA A 14 0.01 -13.75 -1.59
N PRO A 15 -1.09 -13.08 -1.22
CA PRO A 15 -2.37 -13.76 -1.01
C PRO A 15 -2.91 -14.41 -2.28
N LEU A 16 -2.70 -13.84 -3.48
CA LEU A 16 -3.08 -14.46 -4.74
C LEU A 16 -2.20 -15.67 -5.07
N GLY A 17 -0.91 -15.62 -4.76
CA GLY A 17 0.00 -16.77 -4.89
C GLY A 17 -0.44 -17.93 -4.02
N TRP A 18 -0.79 -17.69 -2.77
CA TRP A 18 -1.35 -18.70 -1.86
C TRP A 18 -2.67 -19.26 -2.37
N LEU A 19 -3.54 -18.43 -2.94
CA LEU A 19 -4.78 -18.86 -3.57
C LEU A 19 -4.53 -19.81 -4.74
N GLY A 20 -3.50 -19.54 -5.56
CA GLY A 20 -3.04 -20.43 -6.62
C GLY A 20 -2.55 -21.79 -6.10
N VAL A 21 -1.75 -21.79 -5.03
CA VAL A 21 -1.28 -23.01 -4.36
C VAL A 21 -2.46 -23.83 -3.79
N PHE A 22 -3.42 -23.16 -3.14
CA PHE A 22 -4.61 -23.83 -2.62
C PHE A 22 -5.49 -24.37 -3.75
N ALA A 23 -5.64 -23.67 -4.87
CA ALA A 23 -6.40 -24.12 -6.03
C ALA A 23 -5.75 -25.36 -6.66
N ALA A 24 -4.42 -25.37 -6.80
CA ALA A 24 -3.67 -26.52 -7.31
C ALA A 24 -3.77 -27.74 -6.38
N ALA A 25 -3.64 -27.52 -5.07
CA ALA A 25 -3.83 -28.56 -4.07
C ALA A 25 -5.25 -29.15 -4.11
N LEU A 26 -6.26 -28.31 -4.31
CA LEU A 26 -7.66 -28.71 -4.47
C LEU A 26 -7.86 -29.59 -5.70
N LEU A 27 -7.27 -29.21 -6.82
CA LEU A 27 -7.33 -29.98 -8.07
C LEU A 27 -6.73 -31.37 -7.88
N LEU A 28 -5.57 -31.45 -7.20
CA LEU A 28 -4.92 -32.71 -6.89
C LEU A 28 -5.76 -33.60 -5.97
N THR A 29 -6.42 -33.03 -4.96
CA THR A 29 -7.29 -33.82 -4.06
C THR A 29 -8.57 -34.29 -4.75
N PHE A 30 -9.10 -33.52 -5.71
CA PHE A 30 -10.25 -33.92 -6.54
C PHE A 30 -9.93 -35.14 -7.42
N ILE A 31 -8.71 -35.18 -7.96
CA ILE A 31 -8.22 -36.31 -8.78
C ILE A 31 -7.94 -37.54 -7.90
N ALA A 32 -7.42 -37.32 -6.69
CA ALA A 32 -6.96 -38.45 -5.83
C ALA A 32 -8.07 -39.05 -4.95
N LYS A 33 -8.96 -38.21 -4.36
CA LYS A 33 -10.02 -38.69 -3.45
C LYS A 33 -11.22 -37.72 -3.42
N PRO A 34 -12.37 -38.08 -3.96
CA PRO A 34 -13.58 -37.23 -3.97
C PRO A 34 -14.09 -36.89 -2.57
N ALA A 35 -13.84 -37.70 -1.55
CA ALA A 35 -14.24 -37.47 -0.16
C ALA A 35 -13.53 -36.25 0.51
N ALA A 36 -12.39 -35.81 -0.04
CA ALA A 36 -11.67 -34.64 0.47
C ALA A 36 -12.14 -33.30 -0.15
N ALA A 37 -13.12 -33.36 -1.04
CA ALA A 37 -13.58 -32.19 -1.79
C ALA A 37 -14.16 -31.08 -0.89
N ASP A 38 -14.83 -31.42 0.21
CA ASP A 38 -15.44 -30.45 1.11
C ASP A 38 -14.40 -29.67 1.92
N LEU A 39 -13.38 -30.35 2.40
CA LEU A 39 -12.25 -29.71 3.10
C LEU A 39 -11.48 -28.77 2.16
N ALA A 40 -11.22 -29.24 0.94
CA ALA A 40 -10.52 -28.45 -0.06
C ALA A 40 -11.36 -27.22 -0.49
N ARG A 41 -12.67 -27.36 -0.60
CA ARG A 41 -13.58 -26.25 -0.89
C ARG A 41 -13.58 -25.19 0.22
N SER A 42 -13.61 -25.60 1.50
CA SER A 42 -13.56 -24.68 2.63
C SER A 42 -12.23 -23.91 2.70
N VAL A 43 -11.11 -24.55 2.40
CA VAL A 43 -9.79 -23.90 2.31
C VAL A 43 -9.74 -22.88 1.17
N LEU A 44 -10.31 -23.19 0.01
CA LEU A 44 -10.39 -22.26 -1.13
C LEU A 44 -11.20 -21.01 -0.78
N TRP A 45 -12.36 -21.19 -0.18
CA TRP A 45 -13.21 -20.08 0.25
C TRP A 45 -12.53 -19.19 1.29
N SER A 46 -11.83 -19.80 2.26
CA SER A 46 -11.06 -19.08 3.27
C SER A 46 -9.93 -18.25 2.63
N GLY A 47 -9.19 -18.83 1.68
CA GLY A 47 -8.15 -18.13 0.93
C GLY A 47 -8.71 -16.96 0.11
N ALA A 48 -9.84 -17.16 -0.56
CA ALA A 48 -10.52 -16.11 -1.31
C ALA A 48 -10.98 -14.95 -0.41
N ALA A 49 -11.57 -15.26 0.74
CA ALA A 49 -12.01 -14.26 1.72
C ALA A 49 -10.82 -13.44 2.26
N ILE A 50 -9.71 -14.09 2.59
CA ILE A 50 -8.48 -13.42 3.05
C ILE A 50 -7.94 -12.49 1.96
N SER A 51 -7.86 -12.95 0.71
CA SER A 51 -7.39 -12.13 -0.41
C SER A 51 -8.28 -10.91 -0.64
N LEU A 52 -9.59 -11.09 -0.59
CA LEU A 52 -10.56 -10.01 -0.71
C LEU A 52 -10.43 -8.99 0.42
N TRP A 53 -10.23 -9.46 1.64
CA TRP A 53 -9.97 -8.61 2.80
C TRP A 53 -8.74 -7.73 2.63
N PHE A 54 -7.61 -8.31 2.22
CA PHE A 54 -6.37 -7.56 1.98
C PHE A 54 -6.53 -6.54 0.86
N THR A 55 -7.21 -6.92 -0.23
CA THR A 55 -7.49 -6.03 -1.36
C THR A 55 -8.36 -4.86 -0.93
N GLY A 56 -9.43 -5.12 -0.19
CA GLY A 56 -10.31 -4.08 0.36
C GLY A 56 -9.59 -3.15 1.32
N ALA A 57 -8.79 -3.69 2.23
CA ALA A 57 -8.01 -2.91 3.18
C ALA A 57 -7.01 -1.99 2.48
N TYR A 58 -6.38 -2.47 1.39
CA TYR A 58 -5.46 -1.67 0.60
C TYR A 58 -6.19 -0.58 -0.21
N ALA A 59 -7.33 -0.89 -0.81
CA ALA A 59 -8.15 0.08 -1.52
C ALA A 59 -8.59 1.24 -0.60
N VAL A 60 -9.00 0.91 0.63
CA VAL A 60 -9.33 1.92 1.66
C VAL A 60 -8.10 2.74 2.03
N TYR A 61 -6.94 2.10 2.22
CA TYR A 61 -5.68 2.81 2.47
C TYR A 61 -5.37 3.83 1.37
N MET A 62 -5.49 3.43 0.09
CA MET A 62 -5.22 4.33 -1.03
C MET A 62 -6.17 5.52 -1.09
N ARG A 63 -7.45 5.31 -0.78
CA ARG A 63 -8.45 6.40 -0.77
C ARG A 63 -8.21 7.40 0.35
N LEU A 64 -7.76 6.93 1.51
CA LEU A 64 -7.62 7.74 2.72
C LEU A 64 -6.22 8.33 2.89
N SER A 65 -5.21 7.76 2.23
CA SER A 65 -3.83 8.24 2.33
C SER A 65 -3.55 9.26 1.22
N TRP A 66 -3.02 10.41 1.60
CA TRP A 66 -2.60 11.44 0.67
C TRP A 66 -1.45 12.27 1.25
N LEU A 67 -0.69 12.87 0.36
CA LEU A 67 0.33 13.86 0.66
C LEU A 67 0.07 15.08 -0.21
N SER A 68 0.13 16.25 0.37
CA SER A 68 0.09 17.53 -0.36
C SER A 68 1.12 18.49 0.24
N HIS A 69 1.64 19.38 -0.59
CA HIS A 69 2.46 20.48 -0.16
C HIS A 69 1.84 21.78 -0.71
N SER A 70 1.59 22.74 0.15
CA SER A 70 1.04 24.02 -0.27
C SER A 70 1.36 25.08 0.79
N GLY A 71 1.81 26.25 0.33
CA GLY A 71 2.05 27.39 1.22
C GLY A 71 3.06 27.14 2.33
N GLY A 72 4.09 26.32 2.09
CA GLY A 72 5.09 25.98 3.11
C GLY A 72 4.59 25.02 4.20
N VAL A 73 3.54 24.24 3.91
CA VAL A 73 2.98 23.23 4.82
C VAL A 73 2.77 21.92 4.08
N TYR A 74 3.29 20.84 4.65
CA TYR A 74 2.97 19.48 4.22
C TYR A 74 1.71 18.99 4.91
N GLY A 75 0.68 18.70 4.12
CA GLY A 75 -0.51 17.99 4.55
C GLY A 75 -0.34 16.49 4.33
N ILE A 76 -0.56 15.69 5.36
CA ILE A 76 -0.44 14.25 5.28
C ILE A 76 -1.69 13.60 5.86
N ALA A 77 -2.25 12.62 5.17
CA ALA A 77 -3.20 11.69 5.74
C ALA A 77 -2.68 10.26 5.60
N PHE A 78 -2.75 9.50 6.65
CA PHE A 78 -2.35 8.09 6.65
C PHE A 78 -3.18 7.29 7.63
N ARG A 79 -3.34 6.01 7.33
CA ARG A 79 -4.08 5.07 8.17
C ARG A 79 -3.11 4.22 8.99
N ARG A 80 -3.42 4.08 10.28
CA ARG A 80 -2.74 3.11 11.13
C ARG A 80 -3.79 2.28 11.87
N GLY A 81 -3.92 1.01 11.47
CA GLY A 81 -5.00 0.15 11.93
C GLY A 81 -6.37 0.67 11.49
N ALA A 82 -7.31 0.80 12.41
CA ALA A 82 -8.65 1.34 12.15
C ALA A 82 -8.73 2.87 12.18
N ARG A 83 -7.66 3.56 12.58
CA ARG A 83 -7.65 5.03 12.74
C ARG A 83 -7.02 5.73 11.56
N LEU A 84 -7.65 6.82 11.13
CA LEU A 84 -7.11 7.78 10.17
C LEU A 84 -6.44 8.93 10.95
N TYR A 85 -5.21 9.23 10.57
CA TYR A 85 -4.45 10.34 11.11
C TYR A 85 -4.25 11.37 10.01
N THR A 86 -4.51 12.63 10.33
CA THR A 86 -4.18 13.77 9.50
C THR A 86 -3.19 14.66 10.24
N ALA A 87 -2.20 15.16 9.53
CA ALA A 87 -1.22 16.06 10.11
C ALA A 87 -0.86 17.15 9.10
N ALA A 88 -0.75 18.37 9.57
CA ALA A 88 -0.19 19.49 8.85
C ALA A 88 1.18 19.82 9.46
N ILE A 89 2.22 19.81 8.64
CA ILE A 89 3.61 19.94 9.08
C ILE A 89 4.22 21.15 8.38
N PRO A 90 4.51 22.23 9.09
CA PRO A 90 5.25 23.36 8.50
C PRO A 90 6.64 22.92 8.04
N ASP A 91 7.10 23.41 6.90
CA ASP A 91 8.40 23.07 6.30
C ASP A 91 9.56 23.25 7.27
N ARG A 92 9.54 24.34 8.05
CA ARG A 92 10.55 24.62 9.07
C ARG A 92 10.65 23.58 10.18
N LYS A 93 9.64 22.70 10.35
CA LYS A 93 9.65 21.58 11.32
C LYS A 93 10.03 20.27 10.68
N MET A 94 10.09 20.20 9.37
CA MET A 94 10.53 19.01 8.65
C MET A 94 12.06 18.93 8.69
N VAL A 95 12.56 17.82 9.24
CA VAL A 95 14.02 17.62 9.36
C VAL A 95 14.55 16.86 8.16
N MET A 96 13.79 15.87 7.69
CA MET A 96 14.25 14.98 6.64
C MET A 96 13.08 14.32 5.93
N LEU A 97 13.15 14.30 4.61
CA LEU A 97 12.28 13.50 3.76
C LEU A 97 13.14 12.39 3.14
N THR A 98 12.79 11.15 3.43
CA THR A 98 13.51 9.98 2.91
C THR A 98 12.61 9.20 1.96
N THR A 99 13.11 8.88 0.78
CA THR A 99 12.45 7.99 -0.17
C THR A 99 13.14 6.65 -0.17
N GLY A 100 12.37 5.57 -0.03
CA GLY A 100 12.84 4.19 -0.11
C GLY A 100 12.13 3.45 -1.23
N ARG A 101 12.81 2.51 -1.88
CA ARG A 101 12.21 1.64 -2.91
C ARG A 101 12.61 0.20 -2.68
N ASN A 102 11.67 -0.70 -2.74
CA ASN A 102 11.94 -2.13 -2.85
C ASN A 102 12.06 -2.53 -4.35
N ILE A 103 12.44 -3.78 -4.61
CA ILE A 103 12.63 -4.29 -5.98
C ILE A 103 11.34 -4.15 -6.80
N PHE A 104 10.18 -4.51 -6.24
CA PHE A 104 8.89 -4.42 -6.92
C PHE A 104 8.48 -2.97 -7.19
N GLN A 105 8.77 -2.07 -6.26
CA GLN A 105 8.50 -0.64 -6.41
C GLN A 105 9.38 0.00 -7.50
N ARG A 106 10.59 -0.52 -7.72
CA ARG A 106 11.46 -0.07 -8.82
C ARG A 106 10.83 -0.32 -10.19
N PHE A 107 10.24 -1.51 -10.38
CA PHE A 107 9.56 -1.85 -11.63
C PHE A 107 8.27 -1.06 -11.85
N SER A 108 7.56 -0.72 -10.79
CA SER A 108 6.28 0.00 -10.86
C SER A 108 6.43 1.53 -10.76
N GLY A 109 7.64 2.07 -10.65
CA GLY A 109 7.87 3.51 -10.52
C GLY A 109 7.42 4.10 -9.17
N MET A 110 7.19 3.25 -8.17
CA MET A 110 6.69 3.65 -6.84
C MET A 110 7.80 3.81 -5.83
N CYS A 111 7.51 4.54 -4.74
CA CYS A 111 8.39 4.67 -3.59
C CYS A 111 7.60 4.77 -2.29
N ASP A 112 8.28 4.46 -1.20
CA ASP A 112 7.82 4.78 0.14
C ASP A 112 8.46 6.11 0.56
N ILE A 113 7.66 6.98 1.18
CA ILE A 113 8.12 8.26 1.69
C ILE A 113 8.08 8.21 3.22
N THR A 114 9.17 8.63 3.83
CA THR A 114 9.23 8.82 5.28
C THR A 114 9.56 10.27 5.57
N LEU A 115 8.64 10.96 6.21
CA LEU A 115 8.85 12.31 6.71
C LEU A 115 9.26 12.24 8.18
N SER A 116 10.38 12.82 8.49
CA SER A 116 10.90 12.93 9.85
C SER A 116 10.74 14.38 10.33
N ILE A 117 10.14 14.54 11.50
CA ILE A 117 9.87 15.85 12.11
C ILE A 117 10.78 16.04 13.32
N ALA A 118 11.10 17.29 13.64
CA ALA A 118 11.76 17.64 14.89
C ALA A 118 10.96 17.06 16.08
N GLY A 119 11.65 16.32 16.99
CA GLY A 119 11.01 15.61 18.08
C GLY A 119 10.79 14.11 17.83
N ARG A 120 11.51 13.51 16.86
CA ARG A 120 11.56 12.06 16.56
C ARG A 120 10.26 11.44 16.04
N LYS A 121 9.25 12.21 15.67
CA LYS A 121 8.06 11.67 15.01
C LYS A 121 8.36 11.37 13.55
N LYS A 122 7.99 10.17 13.09
CA LYS A 122 8.14 9.73 11.70
C LYS A 122 6.77 9.36 11.14
N PHE A 123 6.48 9.85 9.93
CA PHE A 123 5.30 9.50 9.17
C PHE A 123 5.74 8.76 7.91
N ARG A 124 5.15 7.61 7.64
CA ARG A 124 5.48 6.81 6.47
C ARG A 124 4.25 6.61 5.60
N LEU A 125 4.38 7.02 4.35
CA LEU A 125 3.45 6.75 3.27
C LEU A 125 4.06 5.72 2.33
N ARG A 126 3.27 4.76 1.88
CA ARG A 126 3.73 3.65 1.03
C ARG A 126 3.15 3.75 -0.36
N ASN A 127 3.92 3.26 -1.34
CA ASN A 127 3.48 3.12 -2.73
C ASN A 127 2.97 4.43 -3.35
N ILE A 128 3.75 5.49 -3.25
CA ILE A 128 3.47 6.77 -3.90
C ILE A 128 4.28 6.85 -5.19
N PRO A 129 3.75 7.42 -6.29
CA PRO A 129 4.51 7.61 -7.52
C PRO A 129 5.74 8.47 -7.27
N CYS A 130 6.92 7.97 -7.63
CA CYS A 130 8.16 8.70 -7.38
C CYS A 130 8.30 9.97 -8.21
N ALA A 131 7.68 10.01 -9.40
CA ALA A 131 7.67 11.18 -10.27
C ALA A 131 6.98 12.36 -9.56
N ASP A 132 5.81 12.10 -8.96
CA ASP A 132 5.02 13.11 -8.26
C ASP A 132 5.76 13.67 -7.04
N VAL A 133 6.46 12.79 -6.31
CA VAL A 133 7.28 13.21 -5.16
C VAL A 133 8.42 14.11 -5.59
N ARG A 134 9.06 13.78 -6.70
CA ARG A 134 10.18 14.58 -7.23
C ARG A 134 9.71 15.94 -7.71
N ALA A 135 8.57 16.01 -8.41
CA ALA A 135 7.96 17.25 -8.84
C ALA A 135 7.62 18.17 -7.64
N GLU A 136 6.99 17.61 -6.62
CA GLU A 136 6.60 18.34 -5.40
C GLU A 136 7.79 18.89 -4.61
N ILE A 137 8.94 18.17 -4.63
CA ILE A 137 10.16 18.63 -3.93
C ILE A 137 10.91 19.68 -4.75
N THR A 138 10.91 19.55 -6.09
CA THR A 138 11.72 20.41 -6.97
C THR A 138 11.03 21.73 -7.29
N ASP A 139 9.70 21.76 -7.30
CA ASP A 139 8.91 22.96 -7.64
C ASP A 139 7.75 23.16 -6.64
N PRO A 140 8.05 23.66 -5.43
CA PRO A 140 7.04 23.86 -4.38
C PRO A 140 6.02 24.95 -4.70
N GLY A 141 6.12 25.62 -5.84
CA GLY A 141 5.23 26.72 -6.25
C GLY A 141 4.29 26.42 -7.41
N SER A 142 4.36 25.25 -8.04
CA SER A 142 3.60 24.93 -9.27
C SER A 142 2.35 24.07 -9.04
N ALA A 143 1.79 24.01 -7.85
CA ALA A 143 0.49 23.38 -7.64
C ALA A 143 -0.63 24.27 -8.21
N PRO A 144 -1.54 23.74 -9.06
CA PRO A 144 -2.68 24.45 -9.61
C PRO A 144 -3.72 24.83 -8.55
#